data_faa88cc73bf15b61bb7f2d3a378ac92d
#
_entry.id   faa88cc73bf15b61bb7f2d3a378ac92d
#
_cell.length_a   1.000
_cell.length_b   1.000
_cell.length_c   1.000
_cell.angle_alpha   90.00
_cell.angle_beta   90.00
_cell.angle_gamma   90.00
#
_symmetry.space_group_name_H-M   'P 1'
#
loop_
_entity.id
_entity.type
_entity.pdbx_description
1 polymer ?
#
loop_
_entity_poly.entity_id
_entity_poly.type
_entity_poly.pdbx_seq_one_letter_code
_entity_poly.pdbx_strand_id
1 'polypeptide(L)'
;VVIFDVLGDVVCGGFASPLQHAERAMVVTANDFDSIFAMNRIASAIKAKSKNYAVRLGGVIANRSANTDEIDRFNEAVGLKRLAHFPDLDVIRRSRLKKSTLFELSGEEGLAEVCDEYMSLAQQMWDGTEPLPCEPMKDRDLFDFLGFD
;
A
#
# COMPACT_ATOMS: atom_id res chain seq x y z
N VAL A 1 0.14 9.43 16.18
CA VAL A 1 0.63 8.58 15.06
C VAL A 1 1.74 9.32 14.34
N VAL A 2 2.82 8.62 14.00
CA VAL A 2 3.92 9.13 13.16
C VAL A 2 3.95 8.30 11.88
N ILE A 3 3.94 8.97 10.73
CA ILE A 3 3.96 8.33 9.41
C ILE A 3 5.31 8.60 8.78
N PHE A 4 6.01 7.54 8.37
CA PHE A 4 7.21 7.61 7.56
C PHE A 4 6.84 7.37 6.10
N ASP A 5 6.97 8.37 5.25
CA ASP A 5 6.85 8.21 3.79
C ASP A 5 8.16 7.61 3.26
N VAL A 6 8.09 6.38 2.78
CA VAL A 6 9.26 5.56 2.41
C VAL A 6 9.19 5.19 0.95
N LEU A 7 10.29 5.39 0.23
CA LEU A 7 10.42 4.96 -1.16
C LEU A 7 10.32 3.43 -1.27
N GLY A 8 9.68 2.96 -2.34
CA GLY A 8 9.50 1.52 -2.63
C GLY A 8 10.79 0.78 -3.05
N ASP A 9 11.93 1.44 -3.08
CA ASP A 9 13.21 0.82 -3.39
C ASP A 9 13.82 0.15 -2.16
N VAL A 10 13.68 -1.16 -2.08
CA VAL A 10 14.16 -1.98 -0.96
C VAL A 10 15.68 -2.06 -0.84
N VAL A 11 16.41 -1.62 -1.85
CA VAL A 11 17.88 -1.68 -1.90
C VAL A 11 18.52 -0.49 -1.21
N CYS A 12 17.84 0.64 -1.13
CA CYS A 12 18.39 1.86 -0.55
C CYS A 12 18.32 1.89 0.99
N GLY A 13 19.28 2.59 1.62
CA GLY A 13 19.30 2.80 3.07
C GLY A 13 18.08 3.56 3.60
N GLY A 14 17.44 4.38 2.75
CA GLY A 14 16.22 5.09 3.05
C GLY A 14 15.01 4.19 3.34
N PHE A 15 14.98 2.98 2.75
CA PHE A 15 13.97 1.97 3.07
C PHE A 15 14.22 1.32 4.45
N ALA A 16 15.47 1.02 4.76
CA ALA A 16 15.80 0.22 5.94
C ALA A 16 15.66 1.00 7.27
N SER A 17 16.00 2.29 7.27
CA SER A 17 16.05 3.10 8.49
C SER A 17 14.67 3.31 9.14
N PRO A 18 13.61 3.74 8.43
CA PRO A 18 12.29 3.89 9.02
C PRO A 18 11.72 2.59 9.61
N LEU A 19 12.01 1.45 8.99
CA LEU A 19 11.51 0.15 9.45
C LEU A 19 12.04 -0.26 10.84
N GLN A 20 13.15 0.31 11.28
CA GLN A 20 13.69 0.05 12.64
C GLN A 20 12.83 0.70 13.73
N HIS A 21 12.09 1.73 13.38
CA HIS A 21 11.30 2.53 14.31
C HIS A 21 9.79 2.36 14.13
N ALA A 22 9.37 1.72 13.03
CA ALA A 22 7.96 1.51 12.73
C ALA A 22 7.42 0.26 13.44
N GLU A 23 6.16 0.32 13.84
CA GLU A 23 5.40 -0.83 14.34
C GLU A 23 4.60 -1.52 13.23
N ARG A 24 4.14 -0.72 12.26
CA ARG A 24 3.36 -1.20 11.11
C ARG A 24 3.92 -0.63 9.82
N ALA A 25 3.95 -1.48 8.81
CA ALA A 25 4.27 -1.08 7.44
C ALA A 25 3.06 -1.36 6.55
N MET A 26 2.64 -0.36 5.80
CA MET A 26 1.60 -0.48 4.78
C MET A 26 2.26 -0.35 3.42
N VAL A 27 1.87 -1.20 2.48
CA VAL A 27 2.41 -1.15 1.12
C VAL A 27 1.41 -0.45 0.20
N VAL A 28 1.86 0.60 -0.48
CA VAL A 28 1.08 1.26 -1.52
C VAL A 28 1.47 0.67 -2.87
N THR A 29 0.50 0.20 -3.63
CA THR A 29 0.72 -0.49 -4.91
C THR A 29 -0.34 -0.12 -5.94
N ALA A 30 -0.08 -0.39 -7.22
CA ALA A 30 -1.05 -0.34 -8.29
C ALA A 30 -1.42 -1.75 -8.77
N ASN A 31 -2.52 -1.86 -9.54
CA ASN A 31 -3.04 -3.15 -10.02
C ASN A 31 -2.38 -3.52 -11.37
N ASP A 32 -1.07 -3.61 -11.36
CA ASP A 32 -0.26 -4.04 -12.51
C ASP A 32 0.87 -4.96 -12.06
N PHE A 33 1.45 -5.68 -13.02
CA PHE A 33 2.50 -6.67 -12.78
C PHE A 33 3.69 -6.11 -12.01
N ASP A 34 4.27 -5.01 -12.48
CA ASP A 34 5.50 -4.45 -11.91
C ASP A 34 5.27 -3.99 -10.47
N SER A 35 4.12 -3.39 -10.21
CA SER A 35 3.72 -2.91 -8.89
C SER A 35 3.50 -4.07 -7.91
N ILE A 36 2.86 -5.16 -8.35
CA ILE A 36 2.64 -6.36 -7.52
C ILE A 36 3.97 -7.09 -7.28
N PHE A 37 4.83 -7.16 -8.28
CA PHE A 37 6.17 -7.73 -8.14
C PHE A 37 7.00 -6.94 -7.12
N ALA A 38 6.98 -5.61 -7.20
CA ALA A 38 7.64 -4.75 -6.22
C ALA A 38 7.03 -4.90 -4.81
N MET A 39 5.70 -4.99 -4.71
CA MET A 39 4.99 -5.25 -3.44
C MET A 39 5.46 -6.54 -2.78
N ASN A 40 5.59 -7.64 -3.53
CA ASN A 40 6.09 -8.91 -3.01
C ASN A 40 7.52 -8.80 -2.45
N ARG A 41 8.39 -8.06 -3.13
CA ARG A 41 9.76 -7.80 -2.66
C ARG A 41 9.79 -6.95 -1.41
N ILE A 42 8.95 -5.90 -1.33
CA ILE A 42 8.80 -5.09 -0.12
C ILE A 42 8.29 -5.94 1.03
N ALA A 43 7.28 -6.77 0.82
CA ALA A 43 6.75 -7.68 1.84
C ALA A 43 7.83 -8.67 2.33
N SER A 44 8.64 -9.21 1.43
CA SER A 44 9.77 -10.09 1.76
C SER A 44 10.81 -9.37 2.62
N ALA A 45 11.15 -8.12 2.28
CA ALA A 45 12.11 -7.31 3.03
C ALA A 45 11.58 -6.97 4.43
N ILE A 46 10.31 -6.59 4.57
CA ILE A 46 9.67 -6.33 5.86
C ILE A 46 9.64 -7.60 6.71
N LYS A 47 9.28 -8.74 6.13
CA LYS A 47 9.30 -10.03 6.83
C LYS A 47 10.70 -10.39 7.32
N ALA A 48 11.73 -10.15 6.53
CA ALA A 48 13.11 -10.34 6.97
C ALA A 48 13.49 -9.42 8.14
N LYS A 49 13.09 -8.15 8.09
CA LYS A 49 13.32 -7.16 9.16
C LYS A 49 12.54 -7.46 10.43
N SER A 50 11.36 -8.05 10.34
CA SER A 50 10.51 -8.39 11.49
C SER A 50 11.16 -9.41 12.45
N LYS A 51 12.23 -10.08 12.03
CA LYS A 51 13.03 -10.96 12.91
C LYS A 51 13.80 -10.19 13.98
N ASN A 52 14.18 -8.96 13.69
CA ASN A 52 15.04 -8.13 14.55
C ASN A 52 14.36 -6.85 15.05
N TYR A 53 13.24 -6.46 14.45
CA TYR A 53 12.52 -5.22 14.74
C TYR A 53 11.02 -5.47 14.97
N ALA A 54 10.36 -4.52 15.60
CA ALA A 54 8.93 -4.60 15.91
C ALA A 54 8.02 -4.52 14.67
N VAL A 55 8.54 -4.07 13.52
CA VAL A 55 7.76 -3.83 12.31
C VAL A 55 7.05 -5.09 11.81
N ARG A 56 5.77 -4.93 11.49
CA ARG A 56 4.91 -5.97 10.87
C ARG A 56 4.12 -5.35 9.72
N LEU A 57 3.77 -6.16 8.73
CA LEU A 57 2.83 -5.74 7.70
C LEU A 57 1.45 -5.50 8.31
N GLY A 58 0.86 -4.35 8.01
CA GLY A 58 -0.46 -3.94 8.48
C GLY A 58 -1.52 -3.94 7.37
N GLY A 59 -1.10 -4.00 6.11
CA GLY A 59 -2.01 -4.07 4.97
C GLY A 59 -1.48 -3.41 3.70
N VAL A 60 -2.35 -3.39 2.69
CA VAL A 60 -2.08 -2.88 1.34
C VAL A 60 -3.04 -1.75 1.00
N ILE A 61 -2.54 -0.73 0.36
CA ILE A 61 -3.33 0.38 -0.19
C ILE A 61 -3.22 0.31 -1.71
N ALA A 62 -4.34 0.04 -2.37
CA ALA A 62 -4.41 0.09 -3.83
C ALA A 62 -4.52 1.54 -4.28
N ASN A 63 -3.60 1.99 -5.12
CA ASN A 63 -3.54 3.37 -5.58
C ASN A 63 -3.45 3.44 -7.10
N ARG A 64 -4.13 4.43 -7.71
CA ARG A 64 -4.15 4.67 -9.16
C ARG A 64 -4.57 3.44 -9.98
N SER A 65 -5.51 2.68 -9.48
CA SER A 65 -5.98 1.43 -10.11
C SER A 65 -7.45 1.52 -10.42
N ALA A 66 -7.85 1.16 -11.65
CA ALA A 66 -9.25 1.14 -12.05
C ALA A 66 -10.04 0.03 -11.32
N ASN A 67 -9.39 -1.09 -11.05
CA ASN A 67 -9.89 -2.20 -10.23
C ASN A 67 -8.77 -2.73 -9.33
N THR A 68 -9.06 -3.72 -8.52
CA THR A 68 -8.13 -4.28 -7.53
C THR A 68 -7.99 -5.81 -7.62
N ASP A 69 -8.44 -6.40 -8.72
CA ASP A 69 -8.60 -7.86 -8.84
C ASP A 69 -7.27 -8.61 -8.62
N GLU A 70 -6.19 -8.16 -9.27
CA GLU A 70 -4.87 -8.77 -9.13
C GLU A 70 -4.26 -8.53 -7.73
N ILE A 71 -4.45 -7.32 -7.19
CA ILE A 71 -4.02 -7.00 -5.81
C ILE A 71 -4.75 -7.90 -4.81
N ASP A 72 -6.07 -8.03 -4.94
CA ASP A 72 -6.88 -8.81 -3.98
C ASP A 72 -6.56 -10.31 -4.10
N ARG A 73 -6.38 -10.82 -5.33
CA ARG A 73 -5.92 -12.19 -5.58
C ARG A 73 -4.54 -12.46 -4.95
N PHE A 74 -3.61 -11.55 -5.15
CA PHE A 74 -2.27 -11.67 -4.55
C PHE A 74 -2.34 -11.59 -3.02
N ASN A 75 -3.09 -10.64 -2.47
CA ASN A 75 -3.26 -10.47 -1.02
C ASN A 75 -3.79 -11.74 -0.36
N GLU A 76 -4.81 -12.38 -0.95
CA GLU A 76 -5.36 -13.64 -0.47
C GLU A 76 -4.30 -14.74 -0.45
N ALA A 77 -3.52 -14.86 -1.53
CA ALA A 77 -2.50 -15.90 -1.68
C ALA A 77 -1.33 -15.76 -0.69
N VAL A 78 -1.00 -14.55 -0.24
CA VAL A 78 0.16 -14.29 0.65
C VAL A 78 -0.24 -13.90 2.08
N GLY A 79 -1.54 -13.87 2.41
CA GLY A 79 -2.03 -13.52 3.75
C GLY A 79 -1.99 -12.01 4.03
N LEU A 80 -2.16 -11.17 3.03
CA LEU A 80 -2.33 -9.73 3.14
C LEU A 80 -3.82 -9.34 3.03
N LYS A 81 -4.10 -8.07 3.26
CA LYS A 81 -5.44 -7.50 3.21
C LYS A 81 -5.35 -6.08 2.66
N ARG A 82 -6.28 -5.73 1.77
CA ARG A 82 -6.44 -4.35 1.29
C ARG A 82 -7.14 -3.51 2.36
N LEU A 83 -6.57 -2.34 2.66
CA LEU A 83 -7.10 -1.37 3.62
C LEU A 83 -7.93 -0.28 2.93
N ALA A 84 -7.50 0.15 1.75
CA ALA A 84 -8.14 1.21 0.99
C ALA A 84 -7.89 1.05 -0.52
N HIS A 85 -8.76 1.67 -1.34
CA HIS A 85 -8.62 1.77 -2.78
C HIS A 85 -8.82 3.20 -3.25
N PHE A 86 -7.81 3.76 -3.88
CA PHE A 86 -7.83 5.08 -4.52
C PHE A 86 -7.68 4.91 -6.04
N PRO A 87 -8.76 4.99 -6.81
CA PRO A 87 -8.69 4.97 -8.27
C PRO A 87 -8.00 6.20 -8.83
N ASP A 88 -7.64 6.19 -10.11
CA ASP A 88 -7.05 7.35 -10.79
C ASP A 88 -8.14 8.37 -11.10
N LEU A 89 -8.46 9.23 -10.15
CA LEU A 89 -9.52 10.22 -10.23
C LEU A 89 -8.98 11.60 -10.59
N ASP A 90 -9.69 12.26 -11.51
CA ASP A 90 -9.34 13.60 -11.99
C ASP A 90 -9.36 14.65 -10.86
N VAL A 91 -10.21 14.47 -9.85
CA VAL A 91 -10.28 15.34 -8.68
C VAL A 91 -8.96 15.33 -7.87
N ILE A 92 -8.27 14.20 -7.79
CA ILE A 92 -6.96 14.09 -7.12
C ILE A 92 -5.90 14.87 -7.92
N ARG A 93 -5.92 14.77 -9.26
CA ARG A 93 -5.02 15.54 -10.11
C ARG A 93 -5.31 17.05 -10.01
N ARG A 94 -6.58 17.43 -10.02
CA ARG A 94 -7.00 18.84 -9.91
C ARG A 94 -6.62 19.46 -8.57
N SER A 95 -6.72 18.76 -7.46
CA SER A 95 -6.29 19.26 -6.15
C SER A 95 -4.82 19.69 -6.17
N ARG A 96 -3.95 18.88 -6.77
CA ARG A 96 -2.52 19.19 -6.92
C ARG A 96 -2.27 20.43 -7.76
N LEU A 97 -3.01 20.59 -8.88
CA LEU A 97 -2.91 21.78 -9.74
C LEU A 97 -3.37 23.04 -9.01
N LYS A 98 -4.39 22.93 -8.16
CA LYS A 98 -4.90 24.01 -7.31
C LYS A 98 -4.03 24.27 -6.07
N LYS A 99 -3.01 23.42 -5.82
CA LYS A 99 -2.16 23.45 -4.62
C LYS A 99 -2.98 23.39 -3.33
N SER A 100 -4.04 22.61 -3.33
CA SER A 100 -4.95 22.39 -2.20
C SER A 100 -5.08 20.91 -1.89
N THR A 101 -5.49 20.61 -0.69
CA THR A 101 -5.87 19.24 -0.32
C THR A 101 -7.24 18.90 -0.91
N LEU A 102 -7.62 17.63 -0.95
CA LEU A 102 -8.96 17.20 -1.35
C LEU A 102 -10.04 17.79 -0.42
N PHE A 103 -9.73 17.89 0.86
CA PHE A 103 -10.65 18.42 1.88
C PHE A 103 -10.92 19.91 1.80
N GLU A 104 -10.14 20.66 1.03
CA GLU A 104 -10.34 22.08 0.75
C GLU A 104 -11.11 22.34 -0.55
N LEU A 105 -11.41 21.29 -1.31
CA LEU A 105 -12.21 21.38 -2.53
C LEU A 105 -13.71 21.29 -2.22
N SER A 106 -14.53 21.74 -3.16
CA SER A 106 -15.97 21.64 -3.09
C SER A 106 -16.58 21.52 -4.49
N GLY A 107 -17.72 20.83 -4.60
CA GLY A 107 -18.48 20.74 -5.84
C GLY A 107 -17.82 19.93 -6.97
N GLU A 108 -16.82 19.13 -6.66
CA GLU A 108 -16.14 18.26 -7.63
C GLU A 108 -16.75 16.85 -7.59
N GLU A 109 -16.94 16.26 -8.77
CA GLU A 109 -17.42 14.89 -8.91
C GLU A 109 -16.42 13.88 -8.30
N GLY A 110 -16.91 12.88 -7.56
CA GLY A 110 -16.11 11.85 -6.89
C GLY A 110 -15.33 12.34 -5.67
N LEU A 111 -15.52 13.62 -5.26
CA LEU A 111 -14.79 14.20 -4.12
C LEU A 111 -15.22 13.57 -2.79
N ALA A 112 -16.51 13.38 -2.58
CA ALA A 112 -17.03 12.85 -1.31
C ALA A 112 -16.52 11.43 -1.07
N GLU A 113 -16.64 10.57 -2.05
CA GLU A 113 -16.23 9.16 -1.97
C GLU A 113 -14.73 9.01 -1.69
N VAL A 114 -13.88 9.81 -2.35
CA VAL A 114 -12.44 9.73 -2.11
C VAL A 114 -12.05 10.32 -0.75
N CYS A 115 -12.73 11.37 -0.28
CA CYS A 115 -12.52 11.89 1.06
C CYS A 115 -12.94 10.89 2.14
N ASP A 116 -14.05 10.21 1.96
CA ASP A 116 -14.54 9.17 2.87
C ASP A 116 -13.56 8.00 2.94
N GLU A 117 -12.99 7.57 1.81
CA GLU A 117 -11.96 6.53 1.76
C GLU A 117 -10.68 6.94 2.50
N TYR A 118 -10.22 8.20 2.32
CA TYR A 118 -9.09 8.73 3.10
C TYR A 118 -9.38 8.79 4.59
N MET A 119 -10.58 9.20 4.99
CA MET A 119 -10.98 9.25 6.40
C MET A 119 -11.07 7.85 7.00
N SER A 120 -11.61 6.89 6.26
CA SER A 120 -11.66 5.47 6.67
C SER A 120 -10.25 4.91 6.87
N LEU A 121 -9.35 5.14 5.93
CA LEU A 121 -7.95 4.72 6.05
C LEU A 121 -7.28 5.38 7.26
N ALA A 122 -7.47 6.69 7.43
CA ALA A 122 -6.90 7.43 8.56
C ALA A 122 -7.39 6.88 9.91
N GLN A 123 -8.67 6.52 10.01
CA GLN A 123 -9.24 5.91 11.21
C GLN A 123 -8.63 4.53 11.49
N GLN A 124 -8.49 3.68 10.46
CA GLN A 124 -7.82 2.37 10.60
C GLN A 124 -6.37 2.52 11.09
N MET A 125 -5.65 3.53 10.58
CA MET A 125 -4.27 3.81 11.00
C MET A 125 -4.21 4.36 12.43
N TRP A 126 -5.20 5.17 12.83
CA TRP A 126 -5.29 5.72 14.18
C TRP A 126 -5.59 4.65 15.22
N ASP A 127 -6.53 3.77 14.93
CA ASP A 127 -6.92 2.65 15.81
C ASP A 127 -5.84 1.56 15.87
N GLY A 128 -4.94 1.55 14.90
CA GLY A 128 -3.87 0.56 14.75
C GLY A 128 -4.34 -0.69 13.99
N THR A 129 -3.68 -0.94 12.86
CA THR A 129 -3.95 -2.16 12.10
C THR A 129 -3.33 -3.39 12.78
N GLU A 130 -4.00 -4.54 12.67
CA GLU A 130 -3.44 -5.80 13.15
C GLU A 130 -2.23 -6.23 12.31
N PRO A 131 -1.23 -6.89 12.94
CA PRO A 131 -0.13 -7.49 12.21
C PRO A 131 -0.61 -8.66 11.34
N LEU A 132 -0.27 -8.64 10.05
CA LEU A 132 -0.67 -9.68 9.11
C LEU A 132 0.40 -10.75 8.96
N PRO A 133 0.03 -12.04 8.94
CA PRO A 133 0.95 -13.15 8.76
C PRO A 133 1.30 -13.36 7.28
N CYS A 134 2.04 -12.42 6.70
CA CYS A 134 2.38 -12.46 5.28
C CYS A 134 3.46 -13.51 4.97
N GLU A 135 3.20 -14.34 3.97
CA GLU A 135 4.14 -15.29 3.38
C GLU A 135 4.40 -14.92 1.90
N PRO A 136 5.38 -14.03 1.63
CA PRO A 136 5.69 -13.61 0.27
C PRO A 136 6.12 -14.78 -0.61
N MET A 137 5.80 -14.71 -1.89
CA MET A 137 6.16 -15.71 -2.89
C MET A 137 7.64 -15.59 -3.28
N LYS A 138 8.25 -16.70 -3.73
CA LYS A 138 9.51 -16.63 -4.46
C LYS A 138 9.27 -16.01 -5.84
N ASP A 139 10.28 -15.34 -6.38
CA ASP A 139 10.16 -14.64 -7.67
C ASP A 139 9.59 -15.54 -8.78
N ARG A 140 10.04 -16.79 -8.88
CA ARG A 140 9.54 -17.75 -9.88
C ARG A 140 8.05 -18.08 -9.67
N ASP A 141 7.67 -18.38 -8.46
CA ASP A 141 6.28 -18.72 -8.12
C ASP A 141 5.34 -17.54 -8.36
N LEU A 142 5.86 -16.31 -8.21
CA LEU A 142 5.13 -15.09 -8.50
C LEU A 142 4.93 -14.86 -10.00
N PHE A 143 5.94 -15.16 -10.84
CA PHE A 143 5.81 -15.10 -12.29
C PHE A 143 4.70 -16.05 -12.79
N ASP A 144 4.75 -17.31 -12.35
CA ASP A 144 3.73 -18.31 -12.68
C ASP A 144 2.35 -17.87 -12.18
N PHE A 145 2.26 -17.33 -10.96
CA PHE A 145 1.02 -16.81 -10.36
C PHE A 145 0.40 -15.66 -11.18
N LEU A 146 1.22 -14.76 -11.71
CA LEU A 146 0.78 -13.61 -12.50
C LEU A 146 0.57 -13.95 -14.01
N GLY A 147 0.79 -15.20 -14.42
CA GLY A 147 0.49 -15.69 -15.77
C GLY A 147 1.60 -15.40 -16.79
N PHE A 148 2.83 -15.31 -16.35
CA PHE A 148 4.02 -15.19 -17.19
C PHE A 148 4.77 -16.54 -17.18
N ASP A 149 4.32 -17.47 -17.99
CA ASP A 149 4.98 -18.76 -18.23
C ASP A 149 6.21 -18.62 -19.15
#